data_c8b437c901a3ae924d5d42e45ad59052
#
_entry.id   c8b437c901a3ae924d5d42e45ad59052
#
_cell.length_a   1.000
_cell.length_b   1.000
_cell.length_c   1.000
_cell.angle_alpha   90.00
_cell.angle_beta   90.00
_cell.angle_gamma   90.00
#
_symmetry.space_group_name_H-M   'P 1'
#
loop_
_entity.id
_entity.type
_entity.pdbx_description
1 polymer ?
#
loop_
_entity_poly.entity_id
_entity_poly.type
_entity_poly.pdbx_seq_one_letter_code
_entity_poly.pdbx_strand_id
1 'polypeptide(L)'
;MSNLTGKPPLGLKKQKAKKDEKYLRAIREQPCCICQAFNEVQQSLTTAHHPIHDRHGTRKRPDETAIPLCEGHHQGLWDQTKIAIHKEPKKWREMYGPDWSYSKEHQNENL
;
A
#
# COMPACT_ATOMS: atom_id res chain seq x y z
N MET A 1 26.57 -31.49 -8.25
CA MET A 1 26.15 -31.16 -8.14
C MET A 1 25.74 -30.61 -7.62
N SER A 2 25.93 -30.55 -7.88
CA SER A 2 25.45 -29.86 -7.77
C SER A 2 24.94 -29.38 -7.19
N ASN A 3 25.12 -29.36 -7.37
CA ASN A 3 24.48 -28.76 -7.13
C ASN A 3 24.08 -28.34 -6.59
N LEU A 4 24.36 -28.36 -6.88
CA LEU A 4 23.86 -27.91 -6.70
C LEU A 4 23.46 -27.60 -5.92
N THR A 5 23.77 -27.61 -6.15
CA THR A 5 23.23 -27.14 -5.75
C THR A 5 22.66 -26.72 -4.85
N GLY A 6 22.87 -26.75 -5.07
CA GLY A 6 22.35 -26.06 -4.70
C GLY A 6 21.73 -25.77 -3.93
N LYS A 7 21.64 -25.75 -4.04
CA LYS A 7 20.92 -25.28 -3.62
C LYS A 7 20.47 -25.03 -2.68
N PRO A 8 20.59 -24.83 -2.73
CA PRO A 8 20.02 -24.19 -2.04
C PRO A 8 19.53 -23.90 -1.22
N PRO A 9 19.79 -23.91 -1.31
CA PRO A 9 19.19 -23.29 -0.66
C PRO A 9 18.46 -23.02 -0.30
N LEU A 10 18.60 -23.14 -0.76
CA LEU A 10 17.79 -22.66 -0.67
C LEU A 10 16.93 -22.29 -0.15
N GLY A 11 17.16 -22.24 -0.79
CA GLY A 11 16.01 -21.68 -0.67
C GLY A 11 15.55 -21.42 0.46
N LEU A 12 15.65 -21.32 0.94
CA LEU A 12 15.30 -20.90 1.95
C LEU A 12 15.01 -19.58 2.01
N LYS A 13 15.29 -19.18 1.39
CA LYS A 13 14.96 -18.06 1.35
C LYS A 13 13.83 -17.79 0.95
N LYS A 14 13.58 -17.83 0.78
CA LYS A 14 12.58 -17.58 0.42
C LYS A 14 11.59 -17.42 1.20
N GLN A 15 11.71 -17.11 1.84
CA GLN A 15 10.78 -16.86 2.85
C GLN A 15 10.20 -15.49 2.73
N LYS A 16 10.14 -14.98 1.57
CA LYS A 16 9.40 -13.77 1.31
C LYS A 16 7.93 -14.03 1.49
N ALA A 17 7.22 -13.07 2.03
CA ALA A 17 5.77 -13.14 2.05
C ALA A 17 5.27 -13.34 0.64
N LYS A 18 4.33 -14.26 0.49
CA LYS A 18 3.79 -14.57 -0.81
C LYS A 18 3.03 -13.37 -1.35
N LYS A 19 3.28 -13.02 -2.59
CA LYS A 19 2.59 -11.91 -3.22
C LYS A 19 1.16 -12.29 -3.51
N ASP A 20 0.22 -11.43 -3.14
CA ASP A 20 -1.20 -11.64 -3.38
C ASP A 20 -1.66 -10.75 -4.52
N GLU A 21 -1.35 -11.15 -5.72
CA GLU A 21 -1.64 -10.34 -6.90
C GLU A 21 -3.14 -10.17 -7.11
N LYS A 22 -3.91 -11.18 -6.76
CA LYS A 22 -5.36 -11.10 -6.90
C LYS A 22 -5.93 -10.00 -6.00
N TYR A 23 -5.45 -9.95 -4.76
CA TYR A 23 -5.90 -8.92 -3.82
C TYR A 23 -5.49 -7.53 -4.29
N LEU A 24 -4.23 -7.39 -4.74
CA LEU A 24 -3.74 -6.10 -5.20
C LEU A 24 -4.50 -5.61 -6.43
N ARG A 25 -4.88 -6.53 -7.31
CA ARG A 25 -5.67 -6.15 -8.48
C ARG A 25 -7.04 -5.64 -8.05
N ALA A 26 -7.66 -6.32 -7.08
CA ALA A 26 -8.95 -5.88 -6.57
C ALA A 26 -8.85 -4.50 -5.93
N ILE A 27 -7.75 -4.22 -5.22
CA ILE A 27 -7.53 -2.91 -4.63
C ILE A 27 -7.45 -1.83 -5.72
N ARG A 28 -6.74 -2.13 -6.80
CA ARG A 28 -6.59 -1.13 -7.88
C ARG A 28 -7.89 -0.83 -8.61
N GLU A 29 -8.89 -1.71 -8.46
CA GLU A 29 -10.18 -1.49 -9.08
C GLU A 29 -11.14 -0.69 -8.21
N GLN A 30 -10.74 -0.35 -6.99
CA GLN A 30 -11.57 0.41 -6.08
C GLN A 30 -11.30 1.91 -6.20
N PRO A 31 -12.26 2.76 -5.80
CA PRO A 31 -11.98 4.19 -5.75
C PRO A 31 -10.96 4.49 -4.64
N CYS A 32 -10.27 5.61 -4.80
CA CYS A 32 -9.31 6.07 -3.79
C CYS A 32 -10.04 6.26 -2.45
N CYS A 33 -9.55 5.60 -1.41
CA CYS A 33 -10.22 5.66 -0.12
C CYS A 33 -10.18 7.08 0.49
N ILE A 34 -9.14 7.85 0.19
CA ILE A 34 -9.03 9.21 0.71
C ILE A 34 -9.98 10.15 -0.03
N CYS A 35 -9.99 10.07 -1.37
CA CYS A 35 -10.92 10.89 -2.13
C CYS A 35 -12.36 10.62 -1.70
N GLN A 36 -12.68 9.36 -1.46
CA GLN A 36 -14.02 8.98 -1.06
C GLN A 36 -14.34 9.47 0.35
N ALA A 37 -13.41 9.28 1.28
CA ALA A 37 -13.64 9.64 2.68
C ALA A 37 -13.71 11.16 2.89
N PHE A 38 -12.95 11.91 2.11
CA PHE A 38 -12.86 13.35 2.29
C PHE A 38 -13.52 14.14 1.16
N ASN A 39 -14.31 13.44 0.36
CA ASN A 39 -15.13 14.07 -0.66
C ASN A 39 -14.30 14.86 -1.67
N GLU A 40 -13.17 14.30 -2.07
CA GLU A 40 -12.30 14.91 -3.07
C GLU A 40 -12.53 14.22 -4.41
N VAL A 41 -12.27 14.95 -5.49
CA VAL A 41 -12.43 14.40 -6.83
C VAL A 41 -11.18 13.62 -7.22
N GLN A 42 -11.36 12.34 -7.55
CA GLN A 42 -10.24 11.51 -7.96
C GLN A 42 -9.90 11.81 -9.42
N GLN A 43 -8.68 12.24 -9.67
CA GLN A 43 -8.25 12.65 -11.00
C GLN A 43 -7.23 11.71 -11.63
N SER A 44 -6.82 10.68 -10.90
CA SER A 44 -5.82 9.73 -11.39
C SER A 44 -6.25 8.32 -11.02
N LEU A 45 -5.60 7.34 -11.64
CA LEU A 45 -5.93 5.95 -11.39
C LEU A 45 -5.59 5.53 -9.98
N THR A 46 -6.36 4.57 -9.48
CA THR A 46 -6.11 3.99 -8.16
C THR A 46 -4.90 3.06 -8.23
N THR A 47 -4.07 3.16 -7.22
CA THR A 47 -2.91 2.29 -7.04
C THR A 47 -3.01 1.60 -5.70
N ALA A 48 -2.27 0.50 -5.53
CA ALA A 48 -2.24 -0.22 -4.27
C ALA A 48 -1.08 0.31 -3.43
N HIS A 49 -1.38 0.80 -2.24
CA HIS A 49 -0.39 1.38 -1.34
C HIS A 49 -0.26 0.52 -0.10
N HIS A 50 0.97 0.10 0.21
CA HIS A 50 1.27 -0.61 1.45
C HIS A 50 1.52 0.41 2.55
N PRO A 51 0.84 0.29 3.71
CA PRO A 51 0.99 1.30 4.77
C PRO A 51 2.44 1.48 5.21
N ILE A 52 2.80 2.74 5.46
CA ILE A 52 4.15 3.09 5.89
C ILE A 52 4.18 3.73 7.28
N HIS A 53 3.06 4.23 7.78
CA HIS A 53 3.07 4.98 9.04
C HIS A 53 3.31 4.10 10.26
N ASP A 54 3.10 2.78 10.14
CA ASP A 54 3.33 1.88 11.28
C ASP A 54 4.41 0.84 11.00
N ARG A 55 5.12 0.94 9.89
CA ARG A 55 6.13 -0.06 9.57
C ARG A 55 7.45 0.27 10.24
N HIS A 56 8.23 -0.75 10.49
CA HIS A 56 9.54 -0.61 11.10
C HIS A 56 10.62 -0.67 10.04
N GLY A 57 11.42 0.38 9.95
CA GLY A 57 12.48 0.44 8.97
C GLY A 57 11.94 0.42 7.56
N THR A 58 12.54 -0.41 6.72
CA THR A 58 12.14 -0.51 5.32
C THR A 58 11.30 -1.74 5.02
N ARG A 59 10.88 -2.46 6.04
CA ARG A 59 10.10 -3.68 5.83
C ARG A 59 8.73 -3.34 5.26
N LYS A 60 8.41 -3.96 4.14
CA LYS A 60 7.14 -3.76 3.49
C LYS A 60 6.04 -4.52 4.21
N ARG A 61 4.88 -3.89 4.36
CA ARG A 61 3.74 -4.55 4.98
C ARG A 61 3.17 -5.61 4.03
N PRO A 62 2.49 -6.62 4.57
CA PRO A 62 1.87 -7.64 3.71
C PRO A 62 0.87 -7.06 2.71
N ASP A 63 0.71 -7.74 1.59
CA ASP A 63 -0.20 -7.27 0.54
C ASP A 63 -1.64 -7.10 1.04
N GLU A 64 -2.05 -7.92 2.01
CA GLU A 64 -3.41 -7.84 2.53
C GLU A 64 -3.70 -6.56 3.29
N THR A 65 -2.67 -5.78 3.61
CA THR A 65 -2.84 -4.49 4.29
C THR A 65 -2.90 -3.33 3.30
N ALA A 66 -2.73 -3.59 2.00
CA ALA A 66 -2.72 -2.52 1.00
C ALA A 66 -4.06 -1.80 0.95
N ILE A 67 -3.99 -0.50 0.66
CA ILE A 67 -5.17 0.34 0.56
C ILE A 67 -5.22 0.99 -0.82
N PRO A 68 -6.42 1.33 -1.31
CA PRO A 68 -6.53 1.99 -2.60
C PRO A 68 -6.28 3.48 -2.49
N LEU A 69 -5.24 3.97 -3.12
CA LEU A 69 -4.92 5.39 -3.19
C LEU A 69 -4.77 5.78 -4.65
N CYS A 70 -5.40 6.88 -5.04
CA CYS A 70 -5.14 7.41 -6.38
C CYS A 70 -3.68 7.83 -6.46
N GLU A 71 -3.17 7.92 -7.66
CA GLU A 71 -1.77 8.26 -7.86
C GLU A 71 -1.41 9.58 -7.17
N GLY A 72 -2.34 10.54 -7.18
CA GLY A 72 -2.10 11.84 -6.56
C GLY A 72 -1.89 11.74 -5.06
N HIS A 73 -2.66 10.91 -4.37
CA HIS A 73 -2.47 10.72 -2.93
C HIS A 73 -1.35 9.75 -2.61
N HIS A 74 -0.86 9.02 -3.59
CA HIS A 74 0.18 8.00 -3.40
C HIS A 74 1.56 8.57 -3.71
N GLN A 75 1.93 8.70 -4.97
CA GLN A 75 3.25 9.18 -5.36
C GLN A 75 3.26 10.62 -5.87
N GLY A 76 2.15 11.08 -6.43
CA GLY A 76 2.03 12.46 -6.86
C GLY A 76 2.91 12.82 -8.03
N LEU A 77 3.17 11.87 -8.93
CA LEU A 77 3.96 12.12 -10.12
C LEU A 77 3.12 12.69 -11.25
N TRP A 78 1.90 12.19 -11.36
CA TRP A 78 0.96 12.64 -12.40
C TRP A 78 0.02 13.70 -11.89
N ASP A 79 -0.68 13.40 -10.81
CA ASP A 79 -1.63 14.32 -10.20
C ASP A 79 -0.95 15.03 -9.04
N GLN A 80 -0.54 16.25 -9.25
CA GLN A 80 0.17 17.02 -8.23
C GLN A 80 -0.76 17.94 -7.47
N THR A 81 -2.07 17.76 -7.62
CA THR A 81 -3.06 18.57 -6.91
C THR A 81 -3.41 18.02 -5.54
N LYS A 82 -2.89 16.85 -5.18
CA LYS A 82 -3.18 16.18 -3.93
C LYS A 82 -1.93 16.12 -3.05
N ILE A 83 -2.13 15.78 -1.79
CA ILE A 83 -1.01 15.51 -0.89
C ILE A 83 -0.61 14.07 -1.09
N ALA A 84 0.61 13.85 -1.60
CA ALA A 84 1.11 12.51 -1.90
C ALA A 84 1.86 11.97 -0.69
N ILE A 85 1.47 10.77 -0.24
CA ILE A 85 2.04 10.22 0.97
C ILE A 85 3.55 9.98 0.85
N HIS A 86 4.03 9.64 -0.34
CA HIS A 86 5.46 9.40 -0.53
C HIS A 86 6.28 10.68 -0.65
N LYS A 87 5.62 11.81 -0.85
CA LYS A 87 6.30 13.10 -0.87
C LYS A 87 6.23 13.81 0.46
N GLU A 88 5.08 13.73 1.12
CA GLU A 88 4.85 14.44 2.37
C GLU A 88 4.14 13.53 3.37
N PRO A 89 4.83 12.50 3.87
CA PRO A 89 4.18 11.52 4.74
C PRO A 89 3.62 12.10 6.04
N LYS A 90 4.31 13.07 6.63
CA LYS A 90 3.82 13.68 7.86
C LYS A 90 2.59 14.53 7.62
N LYS A 91 2.62 15.34 6.58
CA LYS A 91 1.48 16.19 6.25
C LYS A 91 0.27 15.37 5.87
N TRP A 92 0.51 14.28 5.13
CA TRP A 92 -0.55 13.35 4.75
C TRP A 92 -1.22 12.79 5.99
N ARG A 93 -0.41 12.37 6.98
CA ARG A 93 -0.95 11.80 8.20
C ARG A 93 -1.72 12.83 9.01
N GLU A 94 -1.23 14.07 9.04
CA GLU A 94 -1.93 15.14 9.76
C GLU A 94 -3.29 15.44 9.15
N MET A 95 -3.36 15.37 7.82
CA MET A 95 -4.60 15.70 7.12
C MET A 95 -5.60 14.54 7.13
N TYR A 96 -5.12 13.32 6.94
CA TYR A 96 -5.99 12.18 6.70
C TYR A 96 -5.90 11.09 7.75
N GLY A 97 -4.99 11.20 8.69
CA GLY A 97 -4.76 10.17 9.69
C GLY A 97 -3.76 9.13 9.19
N PRO A 98 -3.42 8.17 10.05
CA PRO A 98 -2.42 7.16 9.65
C PRO A 98 -2.99 6.27 8.54
N ASP A 99 -2.12 5.94 7.58
CA ASP A 99 -2.57 5.21 6.40
C ASP A 99 -3.09 3.80 6.73
N TRP A 100 -2.54 3.15 7.76
CA TRP A 100 -2.99 1.81 8.14
C TRP A 100 -4.42 1.79 8.63
N SER A 101 -4.97 2.95 9.02
CA SER A 101 -6.35 2.99 9.50
C SER A 101 -7.36 2.72 8.40
N TYR A 102 -6.93 2.76 7.15
CA TYR A 102 -7.81 2.49 6.00
C TYR A 102 -7.70 1.07 5.50
N SER A 103 -6.83 0.25 6.11
CA SER A 103 -6.68 -1.13 5.68
C SER A 103 -7.94 -1.93 6.00
N LYS A 104 -8.17 -2.97 5.21
CA LYS A 104 -9.34 -3.83 5.41
C LYS A 104 -9.34 -4.43 6.81
N GLU A 105 -8.16 -4.83 7.27
CA GLU A 105 -8.04 -5.45 8.58
C GLU A 105 -8.51 -4.50 9.67
N HIS A 106 -8.07 -3.24 9.61
CA HIS A 106 -8.45 -2.25 10.61
C HIS A 106 -9.93 -1.89 10.51
N GLN A 107 -10.43 -1.74 9.30
CA GLN A 107 -11.84 -1.40 9.11
C GLN A 107 -12.75 -2.49 9.66
N ASN A 108 -12.35 -3.75 9.48
CA ASN A 108 -13.12 -4.87 10.01
C ASN A 108 -13.16 -4.87 11.54
N GLU A 109 -12.10 -4.41 12.18
CA GLU A 109 -12.03 -4.35 13.62
C GLU A 109 -12.98 -3.32 14.20
N ASN A 110 -13.38 -2.34 13.41
CA ASN A 110 -14.26 -1.28 13.86
C ASN A 110 -15.74 -1.60 13.64
N LEU A 111 -16.02 -2.76 13.14
CA LEU A 111 -17.41 -3.22 12.97
C LEU A 111 -17.87 -4.06 14.18
#